data_2ed35a1b9a5b70357e1f370f0129c4dc
#
_entry.id   2ed35a1b9a5b70357e1f370f0129c4dc
#
_cell.length_a   1.000
_cell.length_b   1.000
_cell.length_c   1.000
_cell.angle_alpha   90.00
_cell.angle_beta   90.00
_cell.angle_gamma   90.00
#
_symmetry.space_group_name_H-M   'P 1'
#
loop_
_entity.id
_entity.type
_entity.pdbx_description
1 polymer ?
#
loop_
_entity_poly.entity_id
_entity_poly.type
_entity_poly.pdbx_seq_one_letter_code
_entity_poly.pdbx_strand_id
1 'polypeptide(L)'
;MSFAEMSDSEILSIANPMMDNLMEASTEIDHKRHIRDFTDRMKNIVTKEYLHKVCEQYQSEKGYFANRKVVAVFKRPDSAAIVWKQSFTKAKGEFVAEMVLVERGNRYLVDHVMVF
;
A
#
# COMPACT_ATOMS: atom_id res chain seq x y z
N MET A 1 17.85 -10.05 8.54
CA MET A 1 17.73 -8.86 9.41
C MET A 1 16.28 -8.64 9.77
N SER A 2 15.96 -8.47 11.06
CA SER A 2 14.59 -8.19 11.46
C SER A 2 14.24 -6.73 11.14
N PHE A 3 12.96 -6.44 10.98
CA PHE A 3 12.51 -5.06 10.76
C PHE A 3 12.92 -4.13 11.88
N ALA A 4 12.97 -4.64 13.12
CA ALA A 4 13.36 -3.84 14.28
C ALA A 4 14.81 -3.30 14.16
N GLU A 5 15.65 -3.95 13.39
CA GLU A 5 17.05 -3.58 13.17
C GLU A 5 17.25 -2.67 11.96
N MET A 6 16.23 -2.50 11.13
CA MET A 6 16.29 -1.68 9.93
C MET A 6 16.03 -0.20 10.26
N SER A 7 16.68 0.70 9.52
CA SER A 7 16.37 2.11 9.62
C SER A 7 15.04 2.43 8.91
N ASP A 8 14.45 3.57 9.24
CA ASP A 8 13.27 4.06 8.54
C ASP A 8 13.55 4.17 7.03
N SER A 9 14.72 4.67 6.67
CA SER A 9 15.14 4.82 5.28
C SER A 9 15.19 3.49 4.54
N GLU A 10 15.71 2.44 5.19
CA GLU A 10 15.77 1.10 4.62
C GLU A 10 14.37 0.53 4.39
N ILE A 11 13.48 0.69 5.37
CA ILE A 11 12.10 0.23 5.24
C ILE A 11 11.38 0.98 4.13
N LEU A 12 11.55 2.30 4.07
CA LEU A 12 10.92 3.12 3.04
C LEU A 12 11.43 2.81 1.64
N SER A 13 12.69 2.41 1.51
CA SER A 13 13.24 1.99 0.22
C SER A 13 12.56 0.74 -0.34
N ILE A 14 11.95 -0.06 0.54
CA ILE A 14 11.15 -1.22 0.16
C ILE A 14 9.68 -0.82 -0.04
N ALA A 15 9.12 -0.09 0.91
CA ALA A 15 7.70 0.24 0.95
C ALA A 15 7.27 1.22 -0.14
N ASN A 16 8.06 2.26 -0.41
CA ASN A 16 7.68 3.28 -1.39
C ASN A 16 7.47 2.72 -2.80
N PRO A 17 8.40 1.91 -3.36
CA PRO A 17 8.16 1.32 -4.67
C PRO A 17 6.94 0.39 -4.71
N MET A 18 6.69 -0.33 -3.61
CA MET A 18 5.52 -1.21 -3.52
C MET A 18 4.22 -0.41 -3.51
N MET A 19 4.19 0.69 -2.75
CA MET A 19 3.01 1.55 -2.72
C MET A 19 2.81 2.26 -4.07
N ASP A 20 3.88 2.69 -4.73
CA ASP A 20 3.81 3.26 -6.07
C ASP A 20 3.17 2.27 -7.04
N ASN A 21 3.61 1.01 -7.01
CA ASN A 21 3.02 -0.03 -7.84
C ASN A 21 1.54 -0.26 -7.53
N LEU A 22 1.19 -0.30 -6.25
CA LEU A 22 -0.21 -0.48 -5.82
C LEU A 22 -1.09 0.64 -6.34
N MET A 23 -0.64 1.88 -6.22
CA MET A 23 -1.40 3.04 -6.66
C MET A 23 -1.54 3.11 -8.18
N GLU A 24 -0.48 2.81 -8.92
CA GLU A 24 -0.53 2.75 -10.38
C GLU A 24 -1.46 1.64 -10.85
N ALA A 25 -1.32 0.44 -10.28
CA ALA A 25 -2.15 -0.70 -10.64
C ALA A 25 -3.62 -0.47 -10.27
N SER A 26 -3.87 0.20 -9.15
CA SER A 26 -5.22 0.59 -8.73
C SER A 26 -5.84 1.59 -9.71
N THR A 27 -5.06 2.58 -10.12
CA THR A 27 -5.50 3.59 -11.09
C THR A 27 -5.93 2.95 -12.41
N GLU A 28 -5.17 1.97 -12.87
CA GLU A 28 -5.43 1.24 -14.12
C GLU A 28 -6.41 0.08 -13.93
N ILE A 29 -6.76 -0.24 -12.69
CA ILE A 29 -7.58 -1.40 -12.30
C ILE A 29 -6.97 -2.69 -12.87
N ASP A 30 -5.66 -2.82 -12.69
CA ASP A 30 -4.87 -3.97 -13.12
C ASP A 30 -4.70 -4.91 -11.93
N HIS A 31 -5.58 -5.88 -11.81
CA HIS A 31 -5.60 -6.80 -10.66
C HIS A 31 -4.32 -7.63 -10.54
N LYS A 32 -3.83 -8.17 -11.64
CA LYS A 32 -2.63 -9.02 -11.62
C LYS A 32 -1.43 -8.25 -11.07
N ARG A 33 -1.26 -7.03 -11.52
CA ARG A 33 -0.17 -6.16 -11.07
C ARG A 33 -0.38 -5.70 -9.63
N HIS A 34 -1.62 -5.43 -9.26
CA HIS A 34 -1.99 -4.93 -7.93
C HIS A 34 -1.64 -5.94 -6.84
N ILE A 35 -1.89 -7.23 -7.06
CA ILE A 35 -1.66 -8.27 -6.06
C ILE A 35 -0.25 -8.86 -6.10
N ARG A 36 0.61 -8.36 -6.95
CA ARG A 36 1.95 -8.93 -7.20
C ARG A 36 2.75 -9.18 -5.92
N ASP A 37 2.73 -8.24 -4.99
CA ASP A 37 3.53 -8.29 -3.77
C ASP A 37 2.71 -8.62 -2.53
N PHE A 38 1.50 -9.14 -2.70
CA PHE A 38 0.60 -9.48 -1.60
C PHE A 38 0.92 -10.84 -1.01
N THR A 39 0.71 -10.97 0.31
CA THR A 39 0.63 -12.29 0.97
C THR A 39 -0.59 -13.04 0.42
N ASP A 40 -0.60 -14.36 0.60
CA ASP A 40 -1.75 -15.17 0.17
C ASP A 40 -3.04 -14.70 0.83
N ARG A 41 -2.97 -14.31 2.11
CA ARG A 41 -4.13 -13.77 2.83
C ARG A 41 -4.70 -12.54 2.11
N MET A 42 -3.84 -11.61 1.72
CA MET A 42 -4.26 -10.40 1.01
C MET A 42 -4.79 -10.70 -0.39
N LYS A 43 -4.19 -11.67 -1.09
CA LYS A 43 -4.68 -12.07 -2.41
C LYS A 43 -6.10 -12.61 -2.34
N ASN A 44 -6.43 -13.33 -1.26
CA ASN A 44 -7.77 -13.86 -1.06
C ASN A 44 -8.80 -12.77 -0.74
N ILE A 45 -8.36 -11.70 -0.08
CA ILE A 45 -9.24 -10.56 0.25
C ILE A 45 -9.49 -9.69 -0.99
N VAL A 46 -8.43 -9.35 -1.72
CA VAL A 46 -8.49 -8.42 -2.84
C VAL A 46 -8.68 -9.21 -4.13
N THR A 47 -9.90 -9.65 -4.38
CA THR A 47 -10.28 -10.32 -5.62
C THR A 47 -10.37 -9.30 -6.76
N LYS A 48 -10.47 -9.80 -8.00
CA LYS A 48 -10.62 -8.95 -9.18
C LYS A 48 -11.89 -8.09 -9.08
N GLU A 49 -12.98 -8.70 -8.65
CA GLU A 49 -14.27 -8.01 -8.49
C GLU A 49 -14.22 -6.96 -7.39
N TYR A 50 -13.59 -7.29 -6.27
CA TYR A 50 -13.41 -6.36 -5.17
C TYR A 50 -12.60 -5.13 -5.60
N LEU A 51 -11.47 -5.36 -6.26
CA LEU A 51 -10.62 -4.27 -6.74
C LEU A 51 -11.37 -3.34 -7.70
N HIS A 52 -12.09 -3.94 -8.65
CA HIS A 52 -12.85 -3.18 -9.64
C HIS A 52 -13.88 -2.27 -8.97
N LYS A 53 -14.64 -2.84 -8.04
CA LYS A 53 -15.68 -2.10 -7.30
C LYS A 53 -15.11 -0.96 -6.47
N VAL A 54 -14.05 -1.23 -5.72
CA VAL A 54 -13.41 -0.23 -4.86
C VAL A 54 -12.81 0.90 -5.69
N CYS A 55 -12.14 0.56 -6.78
CA CYS A 55 -11.51 1.55 -7.64
C CYS A 55 -12.53 2.44 -8.36
N GLU A 56 -13.60 1.88 -8.88
CA GLU A 56 -14.65 2.67 -9.48
C GLU A 56 -15.24 3.66 -8.48
N GLN A 57 -15.46 3.21 -7.25
CA GLN A 57 -16.06 4.03 -6.21
C GLN A 57 -15.16 5.21 -5.83
N TYR A 58 -13.89 4.94 -5.48
CA TYR A 58 -13.02 6.04 -5.04
C TYR A 58 -12.69 6.98 -6.18
N GLN A 59 -12.49 6.46 -7.40
CA GLN A 59 -12.19 7.31 -8.56
C GLN A 59 -13.33 8.25 -8.89
N SER A 60 -14.58 7.78 -8.73
CA SER A 60 -15.76 8.62 -8.91
C SER A 60 -15.85 9.73 -7.84
N GLU A 61 -15.59 9.38 -6.59
CA GLU A 61 -15.77 10.29 -5.46
C GLU A 61 -14.56 11.20 -5.21
N LYS A 62 -13.34 10.64 -5.31
CA LYS A 62 -12.12 11.33 -4.90
C LYS A 62 -11.17 11.65 -6.04
N GLY A 63 -11.35 11.03 -7.19
CA GLY A 63 -10.43 11.17 -8.31
C GLY A 63 -9.29 10.16 -8.17
N TYR A 64 -8.08 10.58 -8.55
CA TYR A 64 -6.90 9.72 -8.57
C TYR A 64 -5.94 10.10 -7.45
N PHE A 65 -5.03 9.17 -7.13
CA PHE A 65 -3.99 9.41 -6.14
C PHE A 65 -3.08 10.55 -6.61
N ALA A 66 -2.82 11.49 -5.71
CA ALA A 66 -1.92 12.61 -5.94
C ALA A 66 -0.70 12.50 -5.02
N ASN A 67 -0.30 13.55 -4.33
CA ASN A 67 0.90 13.55 -3.51
C ASN A 67 0.78 12.64 -2.29
N ARG A 68 1.89 12.01 -1.93
CA ARG A 68 2.01 11.16 -0.75
C ARG A 68 3.25 11.55 0.05
N LYS A 69 3.10 11.71 1.35
CA LYS A 69 4.18 12.09 2.24
C LYS A 69 4.20 11.16 3.44
N VAL A 70 5.37 10.57 3.74
CA VAL A 70 5.50 9.68 4.89
C VAL A 70 5.28 10.43 6.20
N VAL A 71 4.53 9.81 7.10
CA VAL A 71 4.24 10.34 8.43
C VAL A 71 4.98 9.55 9.51
N ALA A 72 4.94 8.23 9.45
CA ALA A 72 5.54 7.39 10.48
C ALA A 72 5.89 6.00 9.96
N VAL A 73 6.91 5.41 10.56
CA VAL A 73 7.33 4.03 10.35
C VAL A 73 7.37 3.36 11.70
N PHE A 74 6.66 2.23 11.83
CA PHE A 74 6.60 1.44 13.05
C PHE A 74 7.29 0.12 12.81
N LYS A 75 8.23 -0.25 13.68
CA LYS A 75 9.09 -1.42 13.47
C LYS A 75 8.86 -2.45 14.57
N ARG A 76 8.62 -3.68 14.15
CA ARG A 76 8.54 -4.86 15.01
C ARG A 76 9.53 -5.88 14.50
N PRO A 77 9.86 -6.91 15.27
CA PRO A 77 10.78 -7.95 14.76
C PRO A 77 10.30 -8.62 13.47
N ASP A 78 9.00 -8.86 13.34
CA ASP A 78 8.41 -9.65 12.25
C ASP A 78 7.67 -8.82 11.19
N SER A 79 7.53 -7.51 11.40
CA SER A 79 6.75 -6.67 10.48
C SER A 79 7.14 -5.21 10.61
N ALA A 80 6.72 -4.42 9.64
CA ALA A 80 6.80 -2.97 9.72
C ALA A 80 5.49 -2.37 9.22
N ALA A 81 5.04 -1.31 9.90
CA ALA A 81 3.87 -0.56 9.45
C ALA A 81 4.31 0.81 9.01
N ILE A 82 3.82 1.27 7.86
CA ILE A 82 4.14 2.58 7.31
C ILE A 82 2.85 3.36 7.12
N VAL A 83 2.87 4.63 7.49
CA VAL A 83 1.73 5.53 7.36
C VAL A 83 2.16 6.74 6.55
N TRP A 84 1.38 7.06 5.52
CA TRP A 84 1.57 8.24 4.68
C TRP A 84 0.33 9.13 4.76
N LYS A 85 0.56 10.42 4.56
CA LYS A 85 -0.50 11.36 4.25
C LYS A 85 -0.71 11.32 2.75
N GLN A 86 -1.94 11.09 2.31
CA GLN A 86 -2.28 10.92 0.89
C GLN A 86 -3.29 11.97 0.48
N SER A 87 -3.07 12.59 -0.69
CA SER A 87 -4.05 13.48 -1.30
C SER A 87 -4.60 12.88 -2.58
N PHE A 88 -5.71 13.43 -3.05
CA PHE A 88 -6.40 13.01 -4.26
C PHE A 88 -6.56 14.19 -5.21
N THR A 89 -6.77 13.89 -6.49
CA THR A 89 -6.90 14.95 -7.51
C THR A 89 -8.20 15.74 -7.41
N LYS A 90 -9.28 15.13 -6.90
CA LYS A 90 -10.61 15.73 -6.86
C LYS A 90 -11.05 16.08 -5.44
N ALA A 91 -10.94 15.15 -4.51
CA ALA A 91 -11.37 15.37 -3.14
C ALA A 91 -10.36 16.26 -2.39
N LYS A 92 -10.86 17.20 -1.63
CA LYS A 92 -10.05 18.02 -0.73
C LYS A 92 -9.87 17.29 0.59
N GLY A 93 -8.78 17.60 1.29
CA GLY A 93 -8.51 17.05 2.61
C GLY A 93 -7.31 16.14 2.63
N GLU A 94 -7.05 15.60 3.82
CA GLU A 94 -5.90 14.75 4.08
C GLU A 94 -6.38 13.33 4.38
N PHE A 95 -5.85 12.38 3.65
CA PHE A 95 -6.23 10.97 3.78
C PHE A 95 -5.05 10.16 4.27
N VAL A 96 -5.33 8.98 4.80
CA VAL A 96 -4.32 8.07 5.31
C VAL A 96 -4.09 6.96 4.30
N ALA A 97 -2.81 6.72 3.96
CA ALA A 97 -2.41 5.50 3.28
C ALA A 97 -1.57 4.71 4.27
N GLU A 98 -1.89 3.43 4.46
CA GLU A 98 -1.15 2.59 5.40
C GLU A 98 -0.82 1.24 4.77
N MET A 99 0.32 0.68 5.21
CA MET A 99 0.82 -0.59 4.70
C MET A 99 1.51 -1.34 5.83
N VAL A 100 1.32 -2.66 5.86
CA VAL A 100 2.11 -3.54 6.71
C VAL A 100 2.96 -4.45 5.83
N LEU A 101 4.26 -4.42 6.05
CA LEU A 101 5.24 -5.30 5.39
C LEU A 101 5.57 -6.48 6.29
N VAL A 102 5.70 -7.64 5.67
CA VAL A 102 6.22 -8.85 6.30
C VAL A 102 7.26 -9.47 5.38
N GLU A 103 8.04 -10.41 5.91
CA GLU A 103 8.98 -11.19 5.13
C GLU A 103 8.51 -12.64 5.07
N ARG A 104 8.52 -13.20 3.86
CA ARG A 104 8.20 -14.62 3.63
C ARG A 104 9.28 -15.21 2.74
N GLY A 105 10.08 -16.09 3.32
CA GLY A 105 11.29 -16.58 2.66
C GLY A 105 12.26 -15.43 2.49
N ASN A 106 12.73 -15.20 1.28
CA ASN A 106 13.66 -14.11 0.98
C ASN A 106 12.98 -12.92 0.30
N ARG A 107 11.68 -12.77 0.53
CA ARG A 107 10.89 -11.74 -0.16
C ARG A 107 10.05 -10.93 0.82
N TYR A 108 10.01 -9.63 0.61
CA TYR A 108 9.11 -8.73 1.33
C TYR A 108 7.76 -8.71 0.65
N LEU A 109 6.69 -8.81 1.45
CA LEU A 109 5.31 -8.85 0.97
C LEU A 109 4.43 -7.90 1.75
N VAL A 110 3.35 -7.46 1.12
CA VAL A 110 2.34 -6.60 1.72
C VAL A 110 1.26 -7.48 2.35
N ASP A 111 1.12 -7.36 3.67
CA ASP A 111 0.11 -8.11 4.44
C ASP A 111 -1.10 -7.27 4.80
N HIS A 112 -1.06 -5.98 4.55
CA HIS A 112 -2.16 -5.05 4.75
C HIS A 112 -1.88 -3.78 3.97
N VAL A 113 -2.89 -3.24 3.31
CA VAL A 113 -2.84 -1.92 2.68
C VAL A 113 -4.24 -1.33 2.66
N MET A 114 -4.35 -0.05 2.97
CA MET A 114 -5.63 0.66 2.97
C MET A 114 -5.37 2.15 2.78
N VAL A 115 -6.31 2.81 2.09
CA VAL A 115 -6.34 4.26 1.96
C VAL A 115 -7.72 4.74 2.41
N PHE A 116 -7.75 5.69 3.33
CA PHE A 116 -9.02 6.18 3.88
C PHE A 116 -8.89 7.60 4.42
#